data_c17e12d23d38be94deda781fd6e2a64a
#
_entry.id   c17e12d23d38be94deda781fd6e2a64a
#
_cell.length_a   1.000
_cell.length_b   1.000
_cell.length_c   1.000
_cell.angle_alpha   90.00
_cell.angle_beta   90.00
_cell.angle_gamma   90.00
#
_symmetry.space_group_name_H-M   'P 1'
#
loop_
_entity.id
_entity.type
_entity.pdbx_description
1 polymer ?
#
loop_
_entity_poly.entity_id
_entity_poly.type
_entity_poly.pdbx_seq_one_letter_code
_entity_poly.pdbx_strand_id
1 'polypeptide(L)'
;MIIEITAYKEKFVEFYNSQDSKIQRKIEYVLDLVRYEKKVPQKFLKALKNTDGIYEVRVITSFRSIRILCFMDGGNLVVLTNCFLKKTQKTPKNQIKLAERLKREYLIDKNS
;
A
#
# COMPACT_ATOMS: atom_id res chain seq x y z
N MET A 1 2.40 13.42 14.93
CA MET A 1 1.36 12.39 14.99
C MET A 1 1.85 11.16 14.27
N ILE A 2 1.77 10.01 14.93
CA ILE A 2 2.19 8.74 14.34
C ILE A 2 1.04 8.17 13.54
N ILE A 3 1.33 7.77 12.30
CA ILE A 3 0.34 7.09 11.47
C ILE A 3 0.40 5.60 11.78
N GLU A 4 -0.75 5.02 12.01
CA GLU A 4 -0.86 3.57 12.17
C GLU A 4 -1.10 2.93 10.81
N ILE A 5 -0.62 1.70 10.64
CA ILE A 5 -0.78 0.95 9.40
C ILE A 5 -1.38 -0.41 9.74
N THR A 6 -2.41 -0.79 9.01
CA THR A 6 -3.02 -2.12 9.12
C THR A 6 -3.23 -2.70 7.73
N ALA A 7 -3.38 -4.00 7.65
CA ALA A 7 -3.68 -4.69 6.39
C ALA A 7 -5.11 -5.19 6.44
N TYR A 8 -5.86 -4.95 5.35
CA TYR A 8 -7.23 -5.45 5.23
C TYR A 8 -7.23 -6.72 4.41
N LYS A 9 -7.75 -7.78 4.99
CA LYS A 9 -7.77 -9.12 4.42
C LYS A 9 -6.35 -9.63 4.19
N GLU A 10 -6.17 -10.62 3.32
CA GLU A 10 -4.94 -11.41 3.30
C GLU A 10 -3.95 -11.06 2.18
N LYS A 11 -4.34 -10.19 1.24
CA LYS A 11 -3.51 -9.96 0.04
C LYS A 11 -2.10 -9.46 0.35
N PHE A 12 -1.99 -8.45 1.21
CA PHE A 12 -0.69 -7.92 1.56
C PHE A 12 0.13 -8.95 2.35
N VAL A 13 -0.50 -9.59 3.35
CA VAL A 13 0.21 -10.53 4.22
C VAL A 13 0.73 -11.72 3.42
N GLU A 14 -0.08 -12.26 2.50
CA GLU A 14 0.35 -13.35 1.64
C GLU A 14 1.54 -12.95 0.77
N PHE A 15 1.48 -11.76 0.17
CA PHE A 15 2.61 -11.28 -0.63
C PHE A 15 3.86 -11.12 0.23
N TYR A 16 3.73 -10.48 1.39
CA TYR A 16 4.85 -10.26 2.30
C TYR A 16 5.51 -11.58 2.72
N ASN A 17 4.68 -12.56 3.07
CA ASN A 17 5.19 -13.85 3.52
C ASN A 17 5.88 -14.64 2.41
N SER A 18 5.59 -14.33 1.15
CA SER A 18 6.22 -15.00 0.01
C SER A 18 7.58 -14.40 -0.36
N GLN A 19 7.97 -13.28 0.25
CA GLN A 19 9.21 -12.59 -0.06
C GLN A 19 10.34 -13.03 0.88
N ASP A 20 11.58 -12.91 0.40
CA ASP A 20 12.73 -13.22 1.26
C ASP A 20 12.94 -12.12 2.31
N SER A 21 13.83 -12.39 3.27
CA SER A 21 14.04 -11.48 4.40
C SER A 21 14.58 -10.11 3.99
N LYS A 22 15.37 -10.03 2.92
CA LYS A 22 15.88 -8.74 2.44
C LYS A 22 14.76 -7.86 1.93
N ILE A 23 13.85 -8.43 1.15
CA ILE A 23 12.72 -7.69 0.62
C ILE A 23 11.76 -7.33 1.73
N GLN A 24 11.51 -8.24 2.67
CA GLN A 24 10.67 -7.94 3.82
C GLN A 24 11.21 -6.75 4.62
N ARG A 25 12.53 -6.70 4.86
CA ARG A 25 13.14 -5.57 5.57
C ARG A 25 12.98 -4.27 4.78
N LYS A 26 13.08 -4.32 3.45
CA LYS A 26 12.89 -3.11 2.64
C LYS A 26 11.45 -2.63 2.68
N ILE A 27 10.49 -3.55 2.65
CA ILE A 27 9.07 -3.22 2.81
C ILE A 27 8.84 -2.53 4.16
N GLU A 28 9.36 -3.13 5.23
CA GLU A 28 9.23 -2.57 6.57
C GLU A 28 9.87 -1.18 6.69
N TYR A 29 11.04 -1.00 6.05
CA TYR A 29 11.70 0.30 6.05
C TYR A 29 10.81 1.38 5.42
N VAL A 30 10.22 1.08 4.25
CA VAL A 30 9.37 2.06 3.55
C VAL A 30 8.09 2.30 4.35
N LEU A 31 7.49 1.27 4.93
CA LEU A 31 6.31 1.44 5.77
C LEU A 31 6.62 2.30 7.00
N ASP A 32 7.83 2.18 7.56
CA ASP A 32 8.24 3.04 8.69
C ASP A 32 8.37 4.49 8.26
N LEU A 33 8.82 4.76 7.03
CA LEU A 33 8.81 6.14 6.51
C LEU A 33 7.38 6.69 6.50
N VAL A 34 6.40 5.88 6.10
CA VAL A 34 5.00 6.31 6.08
C VAL A 34 4.50 6.56 7.50
N ARG A 35 4.91 5.73 8.47
CA ARG A 35 4.47 5.87 9.86
C ARG A 35 5.00 7.14 10.53
N TYR A 36 6.27 7.45 10.32
CA TYR A 36 6.97 8.39 11.18
C TYR A 36 7.37 9.71 10.53
N GLU A 37 7.44 9.76 9.18
CA GLU A 37 7.84 10.99 8.51
C GLU A 37 6.64 11.90 8.26
N LYS A 38 6.82 13.20 8.53
CA LYS A 38 5.74 14.18 8.29
C LYS A 38 5.42 14.31 6.80
N LYS A 39 6.46 14.28 5.97
CA LYS A 39 6.31 14.32 4.52
C LYS A 39 7.04 13.15 3.91
N VAL A 40 6.30 12.30 3.22
CA VAL A 40 6.89 11.14 2.55
C VAL A 40 7.09 11.50 1.08
N PRO A 41 8.33 11.43 0.56
CA PRO A 41 8.57 11.74 -0.85
C PRO A 41 7.75 10.84 -1.78
N GLN A 42 7.39 11.37 -2.95
CA GLN A 42 6.59 10.63 -3.93
C GLN A 42 7.26 9.35 -4.42
N LYS A 43 8.58 9.26 -4.30
CA LYS A 43 9.26 8.01 -4.67
C LYS A 43 8.89 6.85 -3.74
N PHE A 44 8.31 7.13 -2.56
CA PHE A 44 7.88 6.11 -1.62
C PHE A 44 6.36 6.03 -1.46
N LEU A 45 5.65 7.16 -1.60
CA LEU A 45 4.20 7.20 -1.42
C LEU A 45 3.60 8.22 -2.37
N LYS A 46 2.70 7.77 -3.23
CA LYS A 46 2.09 8.63 -4.24
C LYS A 46 0.58 8.44 -4.27
N ALA A 47 -0.15 9.56 -4.28
CA ALA A 47 -1.60 9.52 -4.52
C ALA A 47 -1.84 9.21 -6.01
N LEU A 48 -2.69 8.23 -6.28
CA LEU A 48 -3.03 7.87 -7.66
C LEU A 48 -4.18 8.73 -8.15
N LYS A 49 -3.97 9.38 -9.30
CA LYS A 49 -4.97 10.27 -9.90
C LYS A 49 -6.17 9.48 -10.41
N ASN A 50 -7.34 10.09 -10.34
CA ASN A 50 -8.58 9.53 -10.87
C ASN A 50 -8.95 8.21 -10.20
N THR A 51 -8.63 8.07 -8.92
CA THR A 51 -9.01 6.92 -8.11
C THR A 51 -9.83 7.36 -6.92
N ASP A 52 -10.48 6.41 -6.26
CA ASP A 52 -11.26 6.67 -5.06
C ASP A 52 -10.33 6.70 -3.84
N GLY A 53 -9.43 7.71 -3.80
CA GLY A 53 -8.54 7.90 -2.65
C GLY A 53 -7.47 6.84 -2.48
N ILE A 54 -7.01 6.22 -3.57
CA ILE A 54 -6.01 5.17 -3.50
C ILE A 54 -4.61 5.78 -3.58
N TYR A 55 -3.73 5.34 -2.69
CA TYR A 55 -2.32 5.69 -2.68
C TYR A 55 -1.49 4.46 -3.02
N GLU A 56 -0.28 4.72 -3.49
CA GLU A 56 0.65 3.68 -3.88
C GLU A 56 1.93 3.83 -3.07
N VAL A 57 2.24 2.82 -2.24
CA VAL A 57 3.53 2.74 -1.54
C VAL A 57 4.50 2.05 -2.48
N ARG A 58 5.66 2.67 -2.70
CA ARG A 58 6.66 2.20 -3.65
C ARG A 58 7.86 1.64 -2.91
N VAL A 59 8.15 0.37 -3.16
CA VAL A 59 9.30 -0.31 -2.59
C VAL A 59 10.17 -0.78 -3.74
N ILE A 60 11.32 -0.15 -3.93
CA ILE A 60 12.20 -0.43 -5.06
C ILE A 60 13.50 -1.02 -4.56
N THR A 61 13.85 -2.20 -5.06
CA THR A 61 15.13 -2.84 -4.80
C THR A 61 15.91 -2.92 -6.10
N SER A 62 17.14 -3.49 -6.06
CA SER A 62 17.97 -3.63 -7.26
C SER A 62 17.29 -4.45 -8.35
N PHE A 63 16.41 -5.39 -7.98
CA PHE A 63 15.84 -6.33 -8.94
C PHE A 63 14.32 -6.30 -9.00
N ARG A 64 13.67 -5.61 -8.08
CA ARG A 64 12.21 -5.66 -7.98
C ARG A 64 11.63 -4.29 -7.75
N SER A 65 10.47 -4.07 -8.34
CA SER A 65 9.66 -2.87 -8.12
C SER A 65 8.33 -3.34 -7.54
N ILE A 66 8.13 -3.08 -6.26
CA ILE A 66 6.95 -3.54 -5.54
C ILE A 66 6.02 -2.35 -5.31
N ARG A 67 4.72 -2.58 -5.47
CA ARG A 67 3.69 -1.58 -5.19
C ARG A 67 2.71 -2.13 -4.19
N ILE A 68 2.46 -1.36 -3.14
CA ILE A 68 1.45 -1.69 -2.13
C ILE A 68 0.38 -0.62 -2.23
N LEU A 69 -0.84 -1.02 -2.60
CA LEU A 69 -1.94 -0.07 -2.68
C LEU A 69 -2.62 0.07 -1.33
N CYS A 70 -3.08 1.26 -1.02
CA CYS A 70 -3.63 1.56 0.29
C CYS A 70 -4.56 2.77 0.20
N PHE A 71 -5.25 3.04 1.30
CA PHE A 71 -6.06 4.24 1.42
C PHE A 71 -6.01 4.73 2.87
N MET A 72 -6.41 5.99 3.08
CA MET A 72 -6.46 6.57 4.41
C MET A 72 -7.84 6.37 5.02
N ASP A 73 -7.88 5.89 6.27
CA ASP A 73 -9.10 5.86 7.05
C ASP A 73 -8.94 6.91 8.15
N GLY A 74 -9.59 8.06 7.93
CA GLY A 74 -9.37 9.20 8.81
C GLY A 74 -7.98 9.82 8.59
N GLY A 75 -7.49 10.54 9.57
CA GLY A 75 -6.24 11.28 9.43
C GLY A 75 -4.98 10.53 9.84
N ASN A 76 -5.12 9.36 10.45
CA ASN A 76 -3.97 8.71 11.07
C ASN A 76 -3.88 7.18 10.85
N LEU A 77 -4.75 6.61 10.02
CA LEU A 77 -4.71 5.17 9.76
C LEU A 77 -4.58 4.91 8.25
N VAL A 78 -3.54 4.18 7.88
CA VAL A 78 -3.34 3.71 6.51
C VAL A 78 -3.76 2.24 6.45
N VAL A 79 -4.65 1.92 5.52
CA VAL A 79 -5.15 0.56 5.33
C VAL A 79 -4.54 0.00 4.06
N LEU A 80 -3.70 -1.03 4.19
CA LEU A 80 -3.08 -1.70 3.05
C LEU A 80 -4.08 -2.66 2.43
N THR A 81 -4.16 -2.66 1.10
CA THR A 81 -5.09 -3.54 0.38
C THR A 81 -4.35 -4.64 -0.36
N ASN A 82 -3.89 -4.37 -1.57
CA ASN A 82 -3.23 -5.38 -2.38
C ASN A 82 -1.82 -4.95 -2.75
N CYS A 83 -0.99 -5.92 -3.09
CA CYS A 83 0.43 -5.72 -3.29
C CYS A 83 0.86 -6.57 -4.48
N PHE A 84 1.75 -6.03 -5.31
CA PHE A 84 2.15 -6.73 -6.54
C PHE A 84 3.52 -6.26 -7.01
N LEU A 85 4.12 -7.08 -7.89
CA LEU A 85 5.35 -6.71 -8.60
C LEU A 85 4.97 -5.89 -9.81
N LYS A 86 5.51 -4.69 -9.92
CA LYS A 86 5.21 -3.80 -11.03
C LYS A 86 6.15 -4.11 -12.19
N LYS A 87 5.57 -4.42 -13.34
CA LYS A 87 6.32 -4.77 -14.55
C LYS A 87 6.15 -3.75 -15.67
N THR A 88 5.30 -2.75 -15.48
CA THR A 88 4.99 -1.74 -16.50
C THR A 88 5.14 -0.35 -15.94
N GLN A 89 5.13 0.67 -16.81
CA GLN A 89 5.26 2.07 -16.39
C GLN A 89 4.08 2.53 -15.53
N LYS A 90 2.88 2.11 -15.90
CA LYS A 90 1.68 2.53 -15.19
C LYS A 90 1.20 1.45 -14.23
N THR A 91 0.59 1.86 -13.13
CA THR A 91 -0.08 0.92 -12.24
C THR A 91 -1.24 0.27 -12.98
N PRO A 92 -1.30 -1.07 -13.03
CA PRO A 92 -2.36 -1.75 -13.76
C PRO A 92 -3.76 -1.39 -13.25
N LYS A 93 -4.68 -1.16 -14.17
CA LYS A 93 -6.04 -0.76 -13.82
C LYS A 93 -6.77 -1.80 -12.99
N ASN A 94 -6.51 -3.09 -13.24
CA ASN A 94 -7.16 -4.16 -12.48
C ASN A 94 -6.70 -4.15 -11.01
N GLN A 95 -5.46 -3.75 -10.74
CA GLN A 95 -4.97 -3.63 -9.37
C GLN A 95 -5.64 -2.45 -8.67
N ILE A 96 -5.80 -1.33 -9.36
CA ILE A 96 -6.48 -0.17 -8.80
C ILE A 96 -7.95 -0.51 -8.49
N LYS A 97 -8.63 -1.18 -9.41
CA LYS A 97 -10.03 -1.59 -9.20
C LYS A 97 -10.17 -2.53 -8.01
N LEU A 98 -9.21 -3.44 -7.83
CA LEU A 98 -9.22 -4.33 -6.67
C LEU A 98 -9.06 -3.52 -5.38
N ALA A 99 -8.13 -2.57 -5.36
CA ALA A 99 -7.93 -1.72 -4.18
C ALA A 99 -9.20 -0.92 -3.85
N GLU A 100 -9.85 -0.38 -4.87
CA GLU A 100 -11.09 0.39 -4.67
C GLU A 100 -12.22 -0.51 -4.14
N ARG A 101 -12.31 -1.74 -4.65
CA ARG A 101 -13.30 -2.70 -4.15
C ARG A 101 -13.03 -3.07 -2.68
N LEU A 102 -11.75 -3.34 -2.35
CA LEU A 102 -11.39 -3.68 -0.98
C LEU A 102 -11.65 -2.50 -0.04
N LYS A 103 -11.44 -1.27 -0.50
CA LYS A 103 -11.78 -0.09 0.29
C LYS A 103 -13.27 -0.05 0.59
N ARG A 104 -14.12 -0.30 -0.41
CA ARG A 104 -15.57 -0.31 -0.20
C ARG A 104 -15.98 -1.41 0.78
N GLU A 105 -15.39 -2.60 0.64
CA GLU A 105 -15.66 -3.70 1.56
C GLU A 105 -15.23 -3.36 2.98
N TYR A 106 -14.06 -2.75 3.13
CA TYR A 106 -13.57 -2.33 4.43
C TYR A 106 -14.54 -1.36 5.10
N LEU A 107 -15.01 -0.36 4.35
CA LEU A 107 -15.92 0.64 4.91
C LEU A 107 -17.26 0.03 5.32
N ILE A 108 -17.75 -0.94 4.56
CA ILE A 108 -18.97 -1.67 4.91
C ILE A 108 -18.74 -2.49 6.18
N ASP A 109 -17.65 -3.25 6.25
CA ASP A 109 -17.33 -4.06 7.42
C ASP A 109 -17.16 -3.22 8.67
N LYS A 110 -16.51 -2.07 8.53
CA LYS A 110 -16.26 -1.15 9.64
C LYS A 110 -17.57 -0.60 10.22
N ASN A 111 -18.58 -0.40 9.38
CA ASN A 111 -19.85 0.21 9.78
C ASN A 111 -20.94 -0.80 10.08
N SER A 112 -20.63 -2.08 10.08
CA SER A 112 -21.63 -3.11 10.41
C SER A 112 -21.58 -3.52 11.87
#